data_13187cc1e7e21faa4ef97c023e0b7331
#
_entry.id   13187cc1e7e21faa4ef97c023e0b7331
#
_cell.length_a   1.000
_cell.length_b   1.000
_cell.length_c   1.000
_cell.angle_alpha   90.00
_cell.angle_beta   90.00
_cell.angle_gamma   90.00
#
_symmetry.space_group_name_H-M   'P 1'
#
loop_
_entity.id
_entity.type
_entity.pdbx_description
1 polymer ?
#
loop_
_entity_poly.entity_id
_entity_poly.type
_entity_poly.pdbx_seq_one_letter_code
_entity_poly.pdbx_strand_id
1 'polypeptide(L)'
;MPRLARFLLLLLLFPNILQAQEEKKDTIVQELKLKEEIAAAVRHTGRKIRNKMKSFNAIDTTYISPNLYNLTFMVEHSSWYEHYQLGNNSKENPQHLNFSPNLGTKLGFYFGWRWIFLGYTFDVEDLFGGNKSKPKKKEMSLNIYNSKFGVDLYYRKTGSDFKLRTYEGFQLNAPSLENIHFDGLESRIKGINAYWIFNHKKFSYPAVYSQSTNQRRSAGSFMAGFSFSQHNISFDYKKLPTPILEHISHGLKFNRIKYSDYSFGLGYGYNWVFAKNWVSNLSLLPGIGYKKSKIDDNDFKHESWIKDINFDLITRAGIVYNNAKYFVGASLVLHTYDYRKPSLSVTNSFGTLRIYAGFNFWKRK
;
A
#
# COMPACT_ATOMS: atom_id res chain seq x y z
N MET A 1 -65.71 40.96 -51.01
CA MET A 1 -65.74 40.51 -49.59
C MET A 1 -64.64 39.57 -49.05
N PRO A 2 -63.49 39.32 -49.73
CA PRO A 2 -62.46 38.40 -49.12
C PRO A 2 -61.38 39.12 -48.27
N ARG A 3 -61.27 40.44 -48.27
CA ARG A 3 -60.24 41.18 -47.49
C ARG A 3 -60.59 41.40 -46.02
N LEU A 4 -61.92 41.64 -45.75
CA LEU A 4 -62.38 41.85 -44.38
C LEU A 4 -62.34 40.58 -43.51
N ALA A 5 -62.60 39.43 -44.09
CA ALA A 5 -62.52 38.14 -43.41
C ALA A 5 -61.05 37.74 -42.99
N ARG A 6 -60.07 38.11 -43.82
CA ARG A 6 -58.62 37.90 -43.47
C ARG A 6 -58.13 38.86 -42.37
N PHE A 7 -58.72 40.09 -42.31
CA PHE A 7 -58.37 41.04 -41.25
C PHE A 7 -58.96 40.64 -39.90
N LEU A 8 -60.19 40.10 -39.89
CA LEU A 8 -60.79 39.56 -38.69
C LEU A 8 -60.14 38.27 -38.18
N LEU A 9 -59.61 37.40 -39.07
CA LEU A 9 -58.85 36.21 -38.69
C LEU A 9 -57.53 36.57 -38.09
N LEU A 10 -56.85 37.61 -38.57
CA LEU A 10 -55.56 38.13 -38.00
C LEU A 10 -55.81 38.74 -36.62
N LEU A 11 -56.88 39.45 -36.38
CA LEU A 11 -57.25 40.03 -35.09
C LEU A 11 -57.59 39.00 -34.02
N LEU A 12 -58.10 37.82 -34.41
CA LEU A 12 -58.42 36.70 -33.51
C LEU A 12 -57.12 35.83 -33.16
N LEU A 13 -56.12 35.90 -34.01
CA LEU A 13 -54.82 35.18 -33.78
C LEU A 13 -53.84 36.01 -33.00
N PHE A 14 -53.94 37.34 -32.95
CA PHE A 14 -53.02 38.23 -32.25
C PHE A 14 -52.93 37.99 -30.74
N PRO A 15 -54.01 37.77 -29.98
CA PRO A 15 -53.94 37.48 -28.56
C PRO A 15 -53.29 36.14 -28.30
N ASN A 16 -53.51 35.12 -29.14
CA ASN A 16 -52.89 33.81 -28.98
C ASN A 16 -51.37 33.82 -29.27
N ILE A 17 -50.91 34.69 -30.18
CA ILE A 17 -49.49 34.88 -30.47
C ILE A 17 -48.79 35.64 -29.34
N LEU A 18 -49.43 36.64 -28.75
CA LEU A 18 -48.91 37.36 -27.57
C LEU A 18 -48.85 36.43 -26.33
N GLN A 19 -49.86 35.64 -26.11
CA GLN A 19 -49.94 34.69 -25.01
C GLN A 19 -48.83 33.59 -25.16
N ALA A 20 -48.60 33.07 -26.37
CA ALA A 20 -47.53 32.13 -26.67
C ALA A 20 -46.14 32.75 -26.56
N GLN A 21 -45.99 34.06 -26.78
CA GLN A 21 -44.73 34.78 -26.56
C GLN A 21 -44.46 35.04 -25.06
N GLU A 22 -45.50 35.34 -24.27
CA GLU A 22 -45.35 35.46 -22.80
C GLU A 22 -45.05 34.11 -22.15
N GLU A 23 -45.73 33.02 -22.48
CA GLU A 23 -45.42 31.67 -21.99
C GLU A 23 -44.00 31.26 -22.34
N LYS A 24 -43.51 31.57 -23.55
CA LYS A 24 -42.14 31.28 -23.96
C LYS A 24 -41.11 32.11 -23.19
N LYS A 25 -41.44 33.35 -22.86
CA LYS A 25 -40.62 34.27 -22.08
C LYS A 25 -40.51 33.82 -20.62
N ASP A 26 -41.66 33.38 -20.03
CA ASP A 26 -41.69 32.87 -18.67
C ASP A 26 -40.94 31.52 -18.53
N THR A 27 -41.07 30.65 -19.53
CA THR A 27 -40.32 29.40 -19.58
C THR A 27 -38.80 29.64 -19.65
N ILE A 28 -38.36 30.60 -20.48
CA ILE A 28 -36.95 30.97 -20.58
C ILE A 28 -36.43 31.58 -19.26
N VAL A 29 -37.24 32.44 -18.61
CA VAL A 29 -36.88 33.04 -17.32
C VAL A 29 -36.78 31.97 -16.23
N GLN A 30 -37.69 31.00 -16.21
CA GLN A 30 -37.63 29.87 -15.28
C GLN A 30 -36.39 28.99 -15.52
N GLU A 31 -36.07 28.70 -16.78
CA GLU A 31 -34.88 27.93 -17.13
C GLU A 31 -33.56 28.65 -16.73
N LEU A 32 -33.52 29.98 -16.91
CA LEU A 32 -32.39 30.79 -16.47
C LEU A 32 -32.24 30.82 -14.95
N LYS A 33 -33.36 31.00 -14.22
CA LYS A 33 -33.36 30.92 -12.74
C LYS A 33 -32.89 29.55 -12.24
N LEU A 34 -33.39 28.47 -12.83
CA LEU A 34 -32.98 27.12 -12.48
C LEU A 34 -31.46 26.87 -12.75
N LYS A 35 -30.96 27.37 -13.88
CA LYS A 35 -29.49 27.30 -14.19
C LYS A 35 -28.66 28.10 -13.19
N GLU A 36 -29.15 29.27 -12.77
CA GLU A 36 -28.45 30.08 -11.75
C GLU A 36 -28.50 29.40 -10.37
N GLU A 37 -29.61 28.80 -9.96
CA GLU A 37 -29.74 28.05 -8.71
C GLU A 37 -28.83 26.81 -8.71
N ILE A 38 -28.78 26.04 -9.79
CA ILE A 38 -27.89 24.90 -9.94
C ILE A 38 -26.40 25.37 -9.87
N ALA A 39 -26.08 26.44 -10.57
CA ALA A 39 -24.71 27.00 -10.53
C ALA A 39 -24.30 27.53 -9.14
N ALA A 40 -25.25 28.11 -8.40
CA ALA A 40 -25.04 28.55 -7.02
C ALA A 40 -24.87 27.37 -6.06
N ALA A 41 -25.68 26.32 -6.19
CA ALA A 41 -25.59 25.08 -5.41
C ALA A 41 -24.25 24.37 -5.67
N VAL A 42 -23.82 24.26 -6.93
CA VAL A 42 -22.52 23.68 -7.30
C VAL A 42 -21.37 24.50 -6.72
N ARG A 43 -21.43 25.84 -6.81
CA ARG A 43 -20.42 26.74 -6.22
C ARG A 43 -20.38 26.62 -4.69
N HIS A 44 -21.53 26.58 -4.03
CA HIS A 44 -21.63 26.42 -2.57
C HIS A 44 -21.07 25.07 -2.12
N THR A 45 -21.46 23.97 -2.78
CA THR A 45 -20.95 22.62 -2.51
C THR A 45 -19.45 22.54 -2.75
N GLY A 46 -18.96 23.09 -3.86
CA GLY A 46 -17.52 23.18 -4.16
C GLY A 46 -16.76 24.00 -3.12
N ARG A 47 -17.32 25.09 -2.59
CA ARG A 47 -16.72 25.88 -1.50
C ARG A 47 -16.69 25.09 -0.19
N LYS A 48 -17.76 24.39 0.17
CA LYS A 48 -17.82 23.50 1.34
C LYS A 48 -16.77 22.40 1.27
N ILE A 49 -16.70 21.71 0.12
CA ILE A 49 -15.69 20.65 -0.11
C ILE A 49 -14.28 21.23 0.01
N ARG A 50 -14.01 22.38 -0.64
CA ARG A 50 -12.69 23.04 -0.58
C ARG A 50 -12.30 23.46 0.83
N ASN A 51 -13.24 24.02 1.62
CA ASN A 51 -13.00 24.42 3.00
C ASN A 51 -12.77 23.20 3.90
N LYS A 52 -13.54 22.12 3.71
CA LYS A 52 -13.36 20.84 4.39
C LYS A 52 -12.01 20.20 4.05
N MET A 53 -11.57 20.26 2.78
CA MET A 53 -10.24 19.81 2.35
C MET A 53 -9.10 20.66 2.94
N LYS A 54 -9.28 22.00 3.04
CA LYS A 54 -8.30 22.86 3.70
C LYS A 54 -8.15 22.55 5.19
N SER A 55 -9.26 22.39 5.91
CA SER A 55 -9.23 21.98 7.33
C SER A 55 -8.71 20.55 7.51
N PHE A 56 -8.98 19.69 6.54
CA PHE A 56 -8.51 18.30 6.53
C PHE A 56 -6.98 18.21 6.38
N ASN A 57 -6.37 19.09 5.60
CA ASN A 57 -4.93 19.16 5.38
C ASN A 57 -4.21 20.21 6.26
N ALA A 58 -4.89 20.76 7.27
CA ALA A 58 -4.28 21.72 8.17
C ALA A 58 -3.12 21.08 8.94
N ILE A 59 -1.94 21.68 8.85
CA ILE A 59 -0.71 21.32 9.57
C ILE A 59 -0.28 22.47 10.46
N ASP A 60 0.39 22.15 11.57
CA ASP A 60 1.05 23.14 12.40
C ASP A 60 2.42 23.47 11.77
N THR A 61 2.54 24.68 11.23
CA THR A 61 3.74 25.11 10.52
C THR A 61 4.97 25.27 11.40
N THR A 62 4.81 25.26 12.73
CA THR A 62 5.94 25.21 13.67
C THR A 62 6.57 23.82 13.75
N TYR A 63 5.79 22.76 13.46
CA TYR A 63 6.22 21.36 13.43
C TYR A 63 6.49 20.82 12.02
N ILE A 64 5.69 21.23 11.03
CA ILE A 64 5.75 20.68 9.67
C ILE A 64 5.75 21.84 8.68
N SER A 65 6.69 21.86 7.73
CA SER A 65 6.64 22.76 6.58
C SER A 65 6.27 22.00 5.31
N PRO A 66 5.36 22.57 4.49
CA PRO A 66 5.03 21.98 3.19
C PRO A 66 6.20 22.11 2.22
N ASN A 67 6.28 21.21 1.25
CA ASN A 67 7.18 21.38 0.12
C ASN A 67 6.71 22.58 -0.74
N LEU A 68 7.61 23.52 -0.99
CA LEU A 68 7.34 24.75 -1.74
C LEU A 68 7.58 24.62 -3.25
N TYR A 69 7.90 23.44 -3.74
CA TYR A 69 8.20 23.19 -5.14
C TYR A 69 7.07 22.40 -5.81
N ASN A 70 6.96 22.56 -7.14
CA ASN A 70 5.97 21.85 -7.94
C ASN A 70 6.50 20.53 -8.49
N LEU A 71 7.80 20.46 -8.77
CA LEU A 71 8.42 19.31 -9.41
C LEU A 71 9.52 18.73 -8.53
N THR A 72 9.65 17.41 -8.61
CA THR A 72 10.66 16.61 -7.91
C THR A 72 11.26 15.61 -8.88
N PHE A 73 12.57 15.43 -8.84
CA PHE A 73 13.27 14.32 -9.46
C PHE A 73 13.96 13.52 -8.38
N MET A 74 13.87 12.18 -8.46
CA MET A 74 14.45 11.28 -7.48
C MET A 74 15.02 10.03 -8.15
N VAL A 75 16.17 9.61 -7.68
CA VAL A 75 16.77 8.31 -7.97
C VAL A 75 16.67 7.46 -6.71
N GLU A 76 16.25 6.22 -6.86
CA GLU A 76 16.03 5.28 -5.78
C GLU A 76 16.70 3.95 -6.08
N HIS A 77 17.43 3.43 -5.11
CA HIS A 77 17.85 2.04 -5.04
C HIS A 77 16.94 1.32 -4.05
N SER A 78 16.31 0.24 -4.46
CA SER A 78 15.43 -0.55 -3.59
C SER A 78 15.85 -2.02 -3.56
N SER A 79 15.80 -2.59 -2.36
CA SER A 79 16.07 -4.02 -2.12
C SER A 79 14.86 -4.68 -1.49
N TRP A 80 14.53 -5.85 -2.01
CA TRP A 80 13.42 -6.65 -1.55
C TRP A 80 13.85 -7.70 -0.58
N TYR A 81 13.10 -7.79 0.51
CA TYR A 81 13.20 -8.85 1.50
C TYR A 81 11.91 -9.68 1.48
N GLU A 82 12.05 -10.99 1.52
CA GLU A 82 10.95 -11.94 1.68
C GLU A 82 11.47 -13.16 2.43
N HIS A 83 10.76 -13.58 3.46
CA HIS A 83 11.11 -14.71 4.31
C HIS A 83 9.86 -15.48 4.67
N TYR A 84 9.93 -16.81 4.60
CA TYR A 84 8.93 -17.75 5.04
C TYR A 84 9.53 -18.71 6.05
N GLN A 85 8.87 -18.84 7.18
CA GLN A 85 9.09 -19.92 8.12
C GLN A 85 7.88 -20.83 8.10
N LEU A 86 8.06 -22.09 7.71
CA LEU A 86 7.06 -23.13 7.74
C LEU A 86 7.33 -24.03 8.94
N GLY A 87 6.36 -24.22 9.83
CA GLY A 87 6.49 -25.02 11.03
C GLY A 87 5.34 -26.00 11.23
N ASN A 88 5.58 -27.11 11.88
CA ASN A 88 4.55 -28.12 12.16
C ASN A 88 3.70 -27.83 13.41
N ASN A 89 3.94 -26.73 14.10
CA ASN A 89 3.25 -26.32 15.33
C ASN A 89 3.15 -27.39 16.43
N SER A 90 4.01 -28.42 16.39
CA SER A 90 4.09 -29.47 17.41
C SER A 90 4.84 -28.95 18.65
N LYS A 91 4.38 -29.33 19.86
CA LYS A 91 5.07 -29.02 21.11
C LYS A 91 6.19 -30.03 21.44
N GLU A 92 6.02 -31.29 21.01
CA GLU A 92 6.96 -32.35 21.32
C GLU A 92 8.14 -32.43 20.34
N ASN A 93 7.85 -32.29 19.04
CA ASN A 93 8.82 -32.31 17.98
C ASN A 93 8.60 -31.11 17.05
N PRO A 94 8.98 -29.87 17.46
CA PRO A 94 8.84 -28.69 16.60
C PRO A 94 9.83 -28.80 15.45
N GLN A 95 9.30 -28.66 14.22
CA GLN A 95 10.09 -28.61 13.00
C GLN A 95 9.87 -27.28 12.31
N HIS A 96 10.94 -26.67 11.82
CA HIS A 96 10.89 -25.41 11.09
C HIS A 96 11.76 -25.48 9.84
N LEU A 97 11.21 -24.98 8.74
CA LEU A 97 11.90 -24.77 7.46
C LEU A 97 11.89 -23.29 7.14
N ASN A 98 13.04 -22.70 6.96
CA ASN A 98 13.23 -21.27 6.68
C ASN A 98 13.61 -21.07 5.23
N PHE A 99 12.79 -20.33 4.50
CA PHE A 99 12.98 -20.02 3.09
C PHE A 99 13.11 -18.53 2.85
N SER A 100 14.05 -18.13 2.02
CA SER A 100 14.07 -16.78 1.44
C SER A 100 14.66 -16.81 0.04
N PRO A 101 14.20 -15.98 -0.89
CA PRO A 101 14.83 -15.81 -2.17
C PRO A 101 16.16 -15.03 -2.02
N ASN A 102 16.92 -14.95 -3.07
CA ASN A 102 18.00 -13.97 -3.13
C ASN A 102 17.42 -12.56 -3.09
N LEU A 103 18.12 -11.62 -2.47
CA LEU A 103 17.72 -10.22 -2.45
C LEU A 103 17.61 -9.70 -3.88
N GLY A 104 16.42 -9.26 -4.25
CA GLY A 104 16.22 -8.55 -5.51
C GLY A 104 16.57 -7.07 -5.32
N THR A 105 17.38 -6.51 -6.21
CA THR A 105 17.76 -5.10 -6.18
C THR A 105 17.29 -4.38 -7.42
N LYS A 106 16.70 -3.20 -7.25
CA LYS A 106 16.18 -2.37 -8.35
C LYS A 106 16.74 -0.96 -8.28
N LEU A 107 16.97 -0.38 -9.44
CA LEU A 107 17.26 1.04 -9.61
C LEU A 107 16.04 1.73 -10.21
N GLY A 108 15.59 2.81 -9.61
CA GLY A 108 14.41 3.56 -10.04
C GLY A 108 14.69 5.02 -10.30
N PHE A 109 13.99 5.57 -11.29
CA PHE A 109 13.97 7.00 -11.58
C PHE A 109 12.55 7.48 -11.46
N TYR A 110 12.34 8.54 -10.68
CA TYR A 110 11.02 9.06 -10.37
C TYR A 110 10.94 10.54 -10.69
N PHE A 111 9.84 10.91 -11.31
CA PHE A 111 9.47 12.29 -11.55
C PHE A 111 8.17 12.59 -10.80
N GLY A 112 8.19 13.59 -9.95
CA GLY A 112 7.07 13.98 -9.12
C GLY A 112 6.49 15.35 -9.54
N TRP A 113 5.16 15.42 -9.58
CA TRP A 113 4.42 16.67 -9.69
C TRP A 113 3.53 16.83 -8.45
N ARG A 114 3.97 17.73 -7.56
CA ARG A 114 3.33 17.97 -6.25
C ARG A 114 3.30 16.69 -5.39
N TRP A 115 2.17 15.97 -5.38
CA TRP A 115 1.94 14.74 -4.59
C TRP A 115 1.85 13.48 -5.45
N ILE A 116 1.93 13.62 -6.76
CA ILE A 116 1.92 12.49 -7.72
C ILE A 116 3.35 12.19 -8.13
N PHE A 117 3.78 10.95 -7.93
CA PHE A 117 5.06 10.43 -8.38
C PHE A 117 4.83 9.37 -9.44
N LEU A 118 5.49 9.52 -10.56
CA LEU A 118 5.58 8.51 -11.61
C LEU A 118 7.04 8.11 -11.74
N GLY A 119 7.30 6.82 -11.75
CA GLY A 119 8.65 6.32 -11.87
C GLY A 119 8.71 4.98 -12.58
N TYR A 120 9.89 4.66 -13.03
CA TYR A 120 10.20 3.38 -13.61
C TYR A 120 11.39 2.76 -12.89
N THR A 121 11.30 1.46 -12.59
CA THR A 121 12.35 0.71 -11.90
C THR A 121 12.85 -0.41 -12.79
N PHE A 122 14.17 -0.60 -12.80
CA PHE A 122 14.87 -1.66 -13.50
C PHE A 122 15.45 -2.63 -12.48
N ASP A 123 15.39 -3.92 -12.77
CA ASP A 123 16.18 -4.90 -12.03
C ASP A 123 17.67 -4.69 -12.36
N VAL A 124 18.51 -4.54 -11.34
CA VAL A 124 19.94 -4.26 -11.53
C VAL A 124 20.62 -5.44 -12.23
N GLU A 125 20.19 -6.67 -11.95
CA GLU A 125 20.70 -7.87 -12.62
C GLU A 125 20.42 -7.84 -14.14
N ASP A 126 19.28 -7.34 -14.59
CA ASP A 126 18.91 -7.23 -16.01
C ASP A 126 19.77 -6.20 -16.74
N LEU A 127 20.23 -5.13 -16.05
CA LEU A 127 21.09 -4.09 -16.62
C LEU A 127 22.53 -4.58 -16.90
N PHE A 128 23.03 -5.51 -16.07
CA PHE A 128 24.40 -6.02 -16.14
C PHE A 128 24.50 -7.41 -16.78
N GLY A 129 23.51 -7.83 -17.59
CA GLY A 129 23.59 -9.06 -18.37
C GLY A 129 23.22 -10.33 -17.61
N GLY A 130 22.40 -10.24 -16.58
CA GLY A 130 21.92 -11.36 -15.79
C GLY A 130 21.16 -12.40 -16.60
N ASN A 131 21.22 -13.65 -16.15
CA ASN A 131 20.68 -14.81 -16.85
C ASN A 131 19.14 -14.71 -16.99
N LYS A 132 18.62 -14.54 -18.21
CA LYS A 132 17.20 -14.35 -18.55
C LYS A 132 16.30 -15.57 -18.21
N SER A 133 16.88 -16.68 -17.77
CA SER A 133 16.15 -17.92 -17.43
C SER A 133 15.61 -17.98 -16.00
N LYS A 134 15.92 -16.99 -15.15
CA LYS A 134 15.38 -16.96 -13.79
C LYS A 134 13.88 -16.59 -13.78
N PRO A 135 13.05 -17.25 -12.95
CA PRO A 135 11.64 -16.88 -12.81
C PRO A 135 11.54 -15.43 -12.32
N LYS A 136 10.88 -14.59 -13.14
CA LYS A 136 10.78 -13.15 -12.87
C LYS A 136 9.97 -12.89 -11.62
N LYS A 137 10.60 -12.30 -10.61
CA LYS A 137 9.91 -11.69 -9.49
C LYS A 137 9.11 -10.49 -9.99
N LYS A 138 7.83 -10.41 -9.61
CA LYS A 138 6.97 -9.26 -9.95
C LYS A 138 6.58 -8.54 -8.67
N GLU A 139 6.82 -7.25 -8.63
CA GLU A 139 6.35 -6.37 -7.58
C GLU A 139 5.71 -5.13 -8.17
N MET A 140 4.57 -4.78 -7.59
CA MET A 140 3.93 -3.50 -7.81
C MET A 140 3.53 -2.96 -6.45
N SER A 141 3.88 -1.72 -6.16
CA SER A 141 3.44 -1.02 -4.95
C SER A 141 3.03 0.40 -5.30
N LEU A 142 1.93 0.83 -4.69
CA LEU A 142 1.46 2.21 -4.75
C LEU A 142 1.22 2.69 -3.33
N ASN A 143 1.97 3.70 -2.93
CA ASN A 143 1.88 4.27 -1.59
C ASN A 143 1.37 5.71 -1.69
N ILE A 144 0.26 5.98 -1.03
CA ILE A 144 -0.36 7.30 -0.97
C ILE A 144 -0.27 7.80 0.46
N TYR A 145 0.44 8.91 0.66
CA TYR A 145 0.61 9.51 1.98
C TYR A 145 0.00 10.91 2.01
N ASN A 146 -0.95 11.07 2.91
CA ASN A 146 -1.53 12.37 3.27
C ASN A 146 -1.14 12.71 4.73
N SER A 147 -1.44 13.92 5.18
CA SER A 147 -1.21 14.31 6.56
C SER A 147 -1.96 13.43 7.57
N LYS A 148 -3.21 13.05 7.28
CA LYS A 148 -4.11 12.31 8.17
C LYS A 148 -4.14 10.81 7.96
N PHE A 149 -3.90 10.35 6.75
CA PHE A 149 -4.01 8.94 6.40
C PHE A 149 -2.93 8.52 5.42
N GLY A 150 -2.65 7.23 5.41
CA GLY A 150 -1.86 6.59 4.38
C GLY A 150 -2.56 5.35 3.85
N VAL A 151 -2.27 5.02 2.61
CA VAL A 151 -2.74 3.81 1.95
C VAL A 151 -1.58 3.20 1.19
N ASP A 152 -1.31 1.92 1.45
CA ASP A 152 -0.32 1.14 0.72
C ASP A 152 -1.03 0.01 -0.02
N LEU A 153 -0.92 0.01 -1.33
CA LEU A 153 -1.35 -1.09 -2.20
C LEU A 153 -0.13 -1.87 -2.64
N TYR A 154 -0.18 -3.18 -2.58
CA TYR A 154 0.94 -4.00 -3.00
C TYR A 154 0.50 -5.30 -3.66
N TYR A 155 1.29 -5.71 -4.62
CA TYR A 155 1.24 -7.02 -5.27
C TYR A 155 2.65 -7.56 -5.39
N ARG A 156 2.86 -8.80 -4.94
CA ARG A 156 4.12 -9.51 -5.06
C ARG A 156 3.87 -10.91 -5.60
N LYS A 157 4.72 -11.34 -6.50
CA LYS A 157 4.81 -12.73 -6.96
C LYS A 157 6.28 -13.11 -6.99
N THR A 158 6.64 -14.09 -6.18
CA THR A 158 7.95 -14.73 -6.19
C THR A 158 7.76 -16.15 -6.70
N GLY A 159 8.44 -16.48 -7.80
CA GLY A 159 8.45 -17.81 -8.38
C GLY A 159 9.41 -18.73 -7.64
N SER A 160 9.87 -19.77 -8.32
CA SER A 160 10.74 -20.85 -7.80
C SER A 160 12.19 -20.42 -7.53
N ASP A 161 12.43 -19.18 -7.04
CA ASP A 161 13.79 -18.66 -6.75
C ASP A 161 14.06 -18.58 -5.25
N PHE A 162 13.49 -19.49 -4.49
CA PHE A 162 13.76 -19.60 -3.05
C PHE A 162 15.02 -20.42 -2.77
N LYS A 163 15.59 -20.19 -1.60
CA LYS A 163 16.60 -21.04 -0.99
C LYS A 163 16.09 -21.53 0.35
N LEU A 164 16.31 -22.81 0.65
CA LEU A 164 16.19 -23.33 2.00
C LEU A 164 17.40 -22.77 2.78
N ARG A 165 17.15 -21.84 3.70
CA ARG A 165 18.20 -21.17 4.47
C ARG A 165 18.67 -21.98 5.63
N THR A 166 17.71 -22.45 6.43
CA THR A 166 17.96 -23.31 7.59
C THR A 166 16.80 -24.28 7.78
N TYR A 167 17.05 -25.36 8.47
CA TYR A 167 16.09 -26.32 8.92
C TYR A 167 16.35 -26.68 10.38
N GLU A 168 15.33 -26.86 11.19
CA GLU A 168 15.42 -27.11 12.61
C GLU A 168 14.43 -28.21 13.03
N GLY A 169 14.83 -29.05 14.02
CA GLY A 169 13.97 -30.10 14.59
C GLY A 169 13.87 -31.39 13.77
N PHE A 170 14.76 -31.59 12.79
CA PHE A 170 14.78 -32.79 11.95
C PHE A 170 15.73 -33.89 12.45
N GLN A 171 16.41 -33.68 13.60
CA GLN A 171 17.43 -34.57 14.12
C GLN A 171 18.56 -34.88 13.13
N LEU A 172 18.83 -33.92 12.24
CA LEU A 172 19.86 -33.99 11.22
C LEU A 172 20.93 -32.95 11.52
N ASN A 173 22.19 -33.31 11.31
CA ASN A 173 23.31 -32.39 11.34
C ASN A 173 24.02 -32.41 9.98
N ALA A 174 23.44 -31.71 9.01
CA ALA A 174 23.97 -31.64 7.66
C ALA A 174 23.99 -30.18 7.14
N PRO A 175 25.03 -29.37 7.54
CA PRO A 175 25.14 -27.98 7.10
C PRO A 175 25.14 -27.80 5.57
N SER A 176 25.51 -28.86 4.82
CA SER A 176 25.44 -28.87 3.35
C SER A 176 24.05 -28.75 2.77
N LEU A 177 23.01 -28.97 3.57
CA LEU A 177 21.61 -28.82 3.19
C LEU A 177 21.08 -27.40 3.44
N GLU A 178 21.89 -26.50 3.98
CA GLU A 178 21.55 -25.08 4.18
C GLU A 178 21.97 -24.22 2.99
N ASN A 179 21.24 -23.13 2.79
CA ASN A 179 21.44 -22.18 1.69
C ASN A 179 21.35 -22.79 0.28
N ILE A 180 20.71 -23.95 0.14
CA ILE A 180 20.54 -24.62 -1.15
C ILE A 180 19.36 -24.04 -1.91
N HIS A 181 19.45 -24.07 -3.23
CA HIS A 181 18.33 -23.68 -4.11
C HIS A 181 17.14 -24.61 -3.92
N PHE A 182 15.94 -24.04 -3.81
CA PHE A 182 14.69 -24.77 -3.65
C PHE A 182 13.60 -24.21 -4.57
N ASP A 183 13.29 -24.93 -5.59
CA ASP A 183 12.30 -24.56 -6.61
C ASP A 183 10.85 -25.01 -6.28
N GLY A 184 10.66 -25.66 -5.13
CA GLY A 184 9.36 -26.15 -4.67
C GLY A 184 8.48 -25.13 -3.94
N LEU A 185 8.96 -23.90 -3.69
CA LEU A 185 8.18 -22.85 -3.04
C LEU A 185 7.87 -21.72 -4.02
N GLU A 186 6.60 -21.37 -4.12
CA GLU A 186 6.13 -20.19 -4.84
C GLU A 186 5.20 -19.37 -3.95
N SER A 187 5.29 -18.06 -4.03
CA SER A 187 4.43 -17.15 -3.29
C SER A 187 3.75 -16.12 -4.18
N ARG A 188 2.55 -15.75 -3.78
CA ARG A 188 1.83 -14.60 -4.32
C ARG A 188 1.08 -13.90 -3.20
N ILE A 189 1.36 -12.61 -3.04
CA ILE A 189 0.76 -11.77 -2.03
C ILE A 189 0.18 -10.54 -2.72
N LYS A 190 -1.04 -10.15 -2.34
CA LYS A 190 -1.62 -8.87 -2.72
C LYS A 190 -2.41 -8.32 -1.54
N GLY A 191 -2.38 -7.00 -1.38
CA GLY A 191 -3.08 -6.41 -0.25
C GLY A 191 -3.17 -4.89 -0.30
N ILE A 192 -3.91 -4.40 0.67
CA ILE A 192 -4.10 -2.99 0.96
C ILE A 192 -3.96 -2.78 2.46
N ASN A 193 -3.19 -1.76 2.83
CA ASN A 193 -3.13 -1.25 4.20
C ASN A 193 -3.60 0.19 4.18
N ALA A 194 -4.55 0.52 5.03
CA ALA A 194 -5.02 1.87 5.24
C ALA A 194 -4.84 2.23 6.71
N TYR A 195 -4.33 3.41 7.00
CA TYR A 195 -4.12 3.83 8.39
C TYR A 195 -4.40 5.31 8.59
N TRP A 196 -4.89 5.62 9.77
CA TRP A 196 -5.22 6.96 10.22
C TRP A 196 -4.19 7.47 11.22
N ILE A 197 -3.79 8.73 11.09
CA ILE A 197 -2.80 9.42 11.93
C ILE A 197 -3.53 10.44 12.79
N PHE A 198 -3.55 10.22 14.11
CA PHE A 198 -4.32 11.07 15.03
C PHE A 198 -3.69 12.46 15.23
N ASN A 199 -2.38 12.52 15.42
CA ASN A 199 -1.66 13.78 15.61
C ASN A 199 -1.10 14.35 14.29
N HIS A 200 -1.88 14.27 13.21
CA HIS A 200 -1.48 14.66 11.86
C HIS A 200 -1.05 16.14 11.73
N LYS A 201 -1.43 17.01 12.67
CA LYS A 201 -1.02 18.41 12.65
C LYS A 201 0.46 18.60 12.98
N LYS A 202 1.03 17.73 13.83
CA LYS A 202 2.41 17.84 14.31
C LYS A 202 3.30 16.72 13.81
N PHE A 203 2.76 15.57 13.48
CA PHE A 203 3.46 14.39 12.98
C PHE A 203 3.20 14.18 11.49
N SER A 204 4.25 13.99 10.69
CA SER A 204 4.15 13.82 9.23
C SER A 204 4.88 12.58 8.73
N TYR A 205 4.15 11.58 8.27
CA TYR A 205 4.71 10.48 7.47
C TYR A 205 5.27 10.96 6.12
N PRO A 206 4.59 11.87 5.39
CA PRO A 206 5.13 12.41 4.15
C PRO A 206 6.54 13.01 4.27
N ALA A 207 6.96 13.45 5.45
CA ALA A 207 8.30 13.97 5.66
C ALA A 207 9.41 12.93 5.47
N VAL A 208 9.10 11.65 5.74
CA VAL A 208 10.08 10.55 5.68
C VAL A 208 9.87 9.66 4.46
N TYR A 209 8.62 9.41 4.07
CA TYR A 209 8.31 8.37 3.06
C TYR A 209 7.98 8.91 1.67
N SER A 210 7.69 10.21 1.52
CA SER A 210 7.42 10.84 0.22
C SER A 210 8.04 12.22 0.00
N GLN A 211 8.76 12.76 0.98
CA GLN A 211 9.48 14.04 0.97
C GLN A 211 8.61 15.24 0.53
N SER A 212 7.28 15.09 0.60
CA SER A 212 6.34 16.16 0.23
C SER A 212 6.12 17.20 1.33
N THR A 213 6.71 16.97 2.51
CA THR A 213 6.77 17.90 3.65
C THR A 213 8.11 17.76 4.35
N ASN A 214 8.44 18.70 5.25
CA ASN A 214 9.59 18.61 6.15
C ASN A 214 9.12 18.65 7.59
N GLN A 215 9.59 17.70 8.41
CA GLN A 215 9.41 17.74 9.86
C GLN A 215 10.44 18.67 10.48
N ARG A 216 9.98 19.70 11.22
CA ARG A 216 10.85 20.73 11.84
C ARG A 216 11.12 20.47 13.32
N ARG A 217 10.18 19.85 14.01
CA ARG A 217 10.26 19.51 15.44
C ARG A 217 9.83 18.07 15.63
N SER A 218 10.45 17.39 16.59
CA SER A 218 10.09 16.03 16.93
C SER A 218 8.63 15.94 17.37
N ALA A 219 7.94 14.92 16.91
CA ALA A 219 6.56 14.64 17.25
C ALA A 219 6.23 13.18 17.05
N GLY A 220 5.26 12.69 17.79
CA GLY A 220 4.71 11.34 17.62
C GLY A 220 3.21 11.37 17.40
N SER A 221 2.69 10.23 16.96
CA SER A 221 1.26 10.02 16.75
C SER A 221 0.87 8.58 17.04
N PHE A 222 -0.27 8.41 17.73
CA PHE A 222 -1.00 7.16 17.64
C PHE A 222 -1.59 7.00 16.23
N MET A 223 -1.75 5.76 15.83
CA MET A 223 -2.29 5.38 14.54
C MET A 223 -3.24 4.20 14.71
N ALA A 224 -4.31 4.20 13.91
CA ALA A 224 -5.19 3.06 13.74
C ALA A 224 -5.14 2.61 12.29
N GLY A 225 -5.03 1.32 12.03
CA GLY A 225 -4.91 0.77 10.69
C GLY A 225 -5.85 -0.39 10.45
N PHE A 226 -6.22 -0.55 9.20
CA PHE A 226 -6.90 -1.71 8.67
C PHE A 226 -6.08 -2.27 7.52
N SER A 227 -5.89 -3.59 7.52
CA SER A 227 -5.19 -4.32 6.48
C SER A 227 -6.09 -5.40 5.91
N PHE A 228 -6.04 -5.54 4.60
CA PHE A 228 -6.59 -6.70 3.89
C PHE A 228 -5.51 -7.26 2.99
N SER A 229 -5.24 -8.56 3.10
CA SER A 229 -4.30 -9.23 2.22
C SER A 229 -4.79 -10.61 1.79
N GLN A 230 -4.31 -11.05 0.64
CA GLN A 230 -4.53 -12.39 0.13
C GLN A 230 -3.19 -13.04 -0.17
N HIS A 231 -2.99 -14.21 0.41
CA HIS A 231 -1.78 -15.00 0.27
C HIS A 231 -2.10 -16.30 -0.47
N ASN A 232 -1.22 -16.69 -1.38
CA ASN A 232 -1.26 -17.98 -2.06
C ASN A 232 0.18 -18.52 -2.05
N ILE A 233 0.38 -19.57 -1.28
CA ILE A 233 1.67 -20.22 -1.06
C ILE A 233 1.55 -21.64 -1.61
N SER A 234 2.35 -21.97 -2.61
CA SER A 234 2.49 -23.33 -3.14
C SER A 234 3.80 -23.90 -2.63
N PHE A 235 3.74 -25.08 -2.02
CA PHE A 235 4.88 -25.76 -1.44
C PHE A 235 4.91 -27.22 -1.87
N ASP A 236 5.77 -27.56 -2.81
CA ASP A 236 6.03 -28.92 -3.22
C ASP A 236 7.09 -29.53 -2.28
N TYR A 237 6.64 -30.10 -1.15
CA TYR A 237 7.51 -30.70 -0.15
C TYR A 237 8.30 -31.89 -0.71
N LYS A 238 7.84 -32.55 -1.78
CA LYS A 238 8.55 -33.68 -2.42
C LYS A 238 9.87 -33.29 -3.06
N LYS A 239 10.08 -31.99 -3.32
CA LYS A 239 11.33 -31.45 -3.82
C LYS A 239 12.36 -31.15 -2.71
N LEU A 240 12.02 -31.37 -1.44
CA LEU A 240 12.98 -31.28 -0.35
C LEU A 240 14.07 -32.32 -0.49
N PRO A 241 15.31 -32.04 -0.01
CA PRO A 241 16.37 -33.03 0.07
C PRO A 241 15.90 -34.30 0.78
N THR A 242 16.29 -35.47 0.26
CA THR A 242 15.89 -36.78 0.80
C THR A 242 16.05 -36.89 2.31
N PRO A 243 17.17 -36.45 2.97
CA PRO A 243 17.29 -36.57 4.40
C PRO A 243 16.23 -35.75 5.17
N ILE A 244 15.84 -34.59 4.68
CA ILE A 244 14.76 -33.75 5.27
C ILE A 244 13.40 -34.38 5.00
N LEU A 245 13.18 -34.90 3.78
CA LEU A 245 11.92 -35.48 3.34
C LEU A 245 11.56 -36.73 4.13
N GLU A 246 12.54 -37.55 4.51
CA GLU A 246 12.32 -38.77 5.31
C GLU A 246 11.87 -38.49 6.75
N HIS A 247 12.24 -37.31 7.29
CA HIS A 247 11.93 -36.92 8.67
C HIS A 247 10.84 -35.83 8.76
N ILE A 248 10.25 -35.42 7.63
CA ILE A 248 9.24 -34.35 7.62
C ILE A 248 7.94 -34.79 8.26
N SER A 249 7.44 -33.98 9.19
CA SER A 249 6.16 -34.22 9.87
C SER A 249 4.96 -34.07 8.93
N HIS A 250 3.86 -34.73 9.26
CA HIS A 250 2.61 -34.68 8.49
C HIS A 250 2.10 -33.23 8.30
N GLY A 251 2.22 -32.37 9.32
CA GLY A 251 1.78 -30.98 9.25
C GLY A 251 2.50 -30.12 8.20
N LEU A 252 3.71 -30.53 7.79
CA LEU A 252 4.48 -29.85 6.73
C LEU A 252 4.25 -30.46 5.33
N LYS A 253 3.48 -31.55 5.20
CA LYS A 253 3.18 -32.23 3.92
C LYS A 253 1.94 -31.60 3.27
N PHE A 254 2.02 -30.37 2.82
CA PHE A 254 0.94 -29.69 2.10
C PHE A 254 1.41 -29.23 0.71
N ASN A 255 0.47 -29.04 -0.21
CA ASN A 255 0.79 -28.58 -1.57
C ASN A 255 0.50 -27.10 -1.78
N ARG A 256 -0.58 -26.60 -1.16
CA ARG A 256 -1.00 -25.22 -1.34
C ARG A 256 -1.83 -24.70 -0.18
N ILE A 257 -1.53 -23.48 0.21
CA ILE A 257 -2.33 -22.72 1.17
C ILE A 257 -2.77 -21.42 0.53
N LYS A 258 -4.08 -21.16 0.58
CA LYS A 258 -4.65 -19.86 0.22
C LYS A 258 -5.38 -19.31 1.42
N TYR A 259 -5.04 -18.10 1.83
CA TYR A 259 -5.78 -17.41 2.88
C TYR A 259 -5.98 -15.95 2.57
N SER A 260 -7.08 -15.39 3.10
CA SER A 260 -7.35 -13.97 3.14
C SER A 260 -7.23 -13.52 4.58
N ASP A 261 -6.54 -12.45 4.80
CA ASP A 261 -6.29 -11.83 6.10
C ASP A 261 -6.99 -10.48 6.18
N TYR A 262 -7.70 -10.26 7.28
CA TYR A 262 -8.38 -9.03 7.65
C TYR A 262 -7.87 -8.62 9.01
N SER A 263 -7.08 -7.57 9.09
CA SER A 263 -6.40 -7.17 10.31
C SER A 263 -6.75 -5.74 10.70
N PHE A 264 -6.92 -5.52 12.00
CA PHE A 264 -7.04 -4.21 12.59
C PHE A 264 -5.88 -3.98 13.55
N GLY A 265 -5.19 -2.86 13.38
CA GLY A 265 -4.01 -2.52 14.15
C GLY A 265 -4.13 -1.17 14.85
N LEU A 266 -3.51 -1.10 16.02
CA LEU A 266 -3.28 0.14 16.77
C LEU A 266 -1.78 0.25 17.02
N GLY A 267 -1.20 1.42 16.75
CA GLY A 267 0.22 1.60 16.85
C GLY A 267 0.64 3.02 17.16
N TYR A 268 1.94 3.20 17.19
CA TYR A 268 2.56 4.49 17.45
C TYR A 268 3.74 4.71 16.50
N GLY A 269 3.90 5.95 16.05
CA GLY A 269 5.05 6.40 15.28
C GLY A 269 5.63 7.66 15.85
N TYR A 270 6.96 7.79 15.77
CA TYR A 270 7.69 8.94 16.25
C TYR A 270 8.67 9.45 15.19
N ASN A 271 8.60 10.75 14.92
CA ASN A 271 9.57 11.49 14.11
C ASN A 271 10.53 12.22 15.06
N TRP A 272 11.77 11.81 15.06
CA TRP A 272 12.84 12.43 15.82
C TRP A 272 13.66 13.35 14.92
N VAL A 273 13.54 14.65 15.13
CA VAL A 273 14.38 15.67 14.49
C VAL A 273 15.61 15.88 15.37
N PHE A 274 16.71 15.25 15.02
CA PHE A 274 17.94 15.23 15.82
C PHE A 274 18.96 16.28 15.37
N ALA A 275 18.81 16.81 14.15
CA ALA A 275 19.64 17.89 13.62
C ALA A 275 18.87 18.74 12.61
N LYS A 276 19.41 19.89 12.23
CA LYS A 276 18.80 20.76 11.21
C LYS A 276 18.62 19.99 9.90
N ASN A 277 17.39 19.92 9.42
CA ASN A 277 16.97 19.21 8.19
C ASN A 277 17.07 17.68 8.25
N TRP A 278 17.38 17.10 9.40
CA TRP A 278 17.43 15.66 9.59
C TRP A 278 16.26 15.16 10.43
N VAL A 279 15.62 14.12 9.96
CA VAL A 279 14.54 13.43 10.68
C VAL A 279 14.74 11.93 10.58
N SER A 280 14.57 11.22 11.70
CA SER A 280 14.42 9.78 11.74
C SER A 280 13.00 9.43 12.17
N ASN A 281 12.42 8.39 11.60
CA ASN A 281 11.13 7.84 11.97
C ASN A 281 11.26 6.39 12.38
N LEU A 282 10.55 6.03 13.43
CA LEU A 282 10.23 4.64 13.76
C LEU A 282 8.75 4.55 14.06
N SER A 283 8.08 3.58 13.47
CA SER A 283 6.68 3.29 13.75
C SER A 283 6.41 1.80 13.77
N LEU A 284 5.58 1.38 14.72
CA LEU A 284 5.13 0.02 14.91
C LEU A 284 3.61 0.01 14.93
N LEU A 285 3.01 -0.83 14.12
CA LEU A 285 1.56 -1.02 14.03
C LEU A 285 1.24 -2.51 14.21
N PRO A 286 1.25 -3.02 15.45
CA PRO A 286 0.73 -4.34 15.75
C PRO A 286 -0.76 -4.40 15.45
N GLY A 287 -1.21 -5.56 14.96
CA GLY A 287 -2.59 -5.82 14.59
C GLY A 287 -3.05 -7.21 14.97
N ILE A 288 -4.36 -7.34 15.11
CA ILE A 288 -5.05 -8.61 15.27
C ILE A 288 -5.76 -8.90 13.97
N GLY A 289 -5.41 -10.05 13.36
CA GLY A 289 -5.94 -10.49 12.08
C GLY A 289 -6.89 -11.69 12.23
N TYR A 290 -7.96 -11.66 11.46
CA TYR A 290 -8.81 -12.81 11.20
C TYR A 290 -8.46 -13.40 9.84
N LYS A 291 -8.07 -14.69 9.81
CA LYS A 291 -7.60 -15.36 8.59
C LYS A 291 -8.56 -16.44 8.13
N LYS A 292 -9.18 -16.20 6.98
CA LYS A 292 -10.03 -17.19 6.30
C LYS A 292 -9.18 -17.99 5.31
N SER A 293 -8.99 -19.28 5.59
CA SER A 293 -8.15 -20.15 4.76
C SER A 293 -8.94 -21.16 3.94
N LYS A 294 -8.36 -21.56 2.80
CA LYS A 294 -8.67 -22.77 2.05
C LYS A 294 -7.37 -23.54 1.87
N ILE A 295 -7.31 -24.75 2.36
CA ILE A 295 -6.19 -25.66 2.18
C ILE A 295 -6.65 -26.73 1.20
N ASP A 296 -5.89 -26.96 0.13
CA ASP A 296 -6.13 -28.04 -0.83
C ASP A 296 -5.54 -29.35 -0.26
N ASP A 297 -6.07 -29.78 0.88
CA ASP A 297 -5.78 -31.09 1.44
C ASP A 297 -7.02 -31.60 2.17
N ASN A 298 -7.39 -32.88 1.94
CA ASN A 298 -8.64 -33.49 2.43
C ASN A 298 -8.68 -33.74 3.95
N ASP A 299 -7.56 -33.56 4.67
CA ASP A 299 -7.43 -33.93 6.08
C ASP A 299 -7.64 -32.75 7.07
N PHE A 300 -7.78 -31.50 6.61
CA PHE A 300 -7.98 -30.36 7.50
C PHE A 300 -9.48 -30.04 7.67
N LYS A 301 -10.09 -30.61 8.71
CA LYS A 301 -11.47 -30.31 9.11
C LYS A 301 -11.63 -28.88 9.62
N HIS A 302 -12.78 -28.29 9.33
CA HIS A 302 -13.17 -26.93 9.76
C HIS A 302 -13.15 -26.84 11.31
N GLU A 303 -12.20 -26.09 11.86
CA GLU A 303 -12.11 -25.80 13.28
C GLU A 303 -12.66 -24.41 13.62
N SER A 304 -12.98 -24.21 14.92
CA SER A 304 -13.57 -22.99 15.47
C SER A 304 -12.91 -21.69 14.98
N TRP A 305 -13.71 -20.67 14.68
CA TRP A 305 -13.29 -19.34 14.23
C TRP A 305 -12.25 -18.64 15.14
N ILE A 306 -12.23 -18.96 16.45
CA ILE A 306 -11.26 -18.42 17.42
C ILE A 306 -9.82 -18.81 17.07
N LYS A 307 -9.62 -19.98 16.45
CA LYS A 307 -8.30 -20.45 16.01
C LYS A 307 -7.79 -19.77 14.74
N ASP A 308 -8.62 -18.92 14.12
CA ASP A 308 -8.25 -18.12 12.94
C ASP A 308 -7.77 -16.71 13.30
N ILE A 309 -7.67 -16.37 14.60
CA ILE A 309 -7.11 -15.11 15.08
C ILE A 309 -5.59 -15.22 15.12
N ASN A 310 -4.93 -14.26 14.49
CA ASN A 310 -3.47 -14.20 14.39
C ASN A 310 -2.97 -12.79 14.63
N PHE A 311 -1.66 -12.65 14.83
CA PHE A 311 -1.03 -11.36 15.04
C PHE A 311 -0.28 -10.95 13.77
N ASP A 312 -0.42 -9.67 13.43
CA ASP A 312 0.30 -9.04 12.35
C ASP A 312 1.09 -7.84 12.87
N LEU A 313 2.17 -7.51 12.18
CA LEU A 313 2.98 -6.36 12.53
C LEU A 313 3.43 -5.63 11.26
N ILE A 314 3.16 -4.32 11.23
CA ILE A 314 3.73 -3.44 10.23
C ILE A 314 4.76 -2.54 10.91
N THR A 315 6.01 -2.68 10.50
CA THR A 315 7.14 -1.88 11.00
C THR A 315 7.59 -0.92 9.90
N ARG A 316 7.78 0.34 10.25
CA ARG A 316 8.40 1.32 9.36
C ARG A 316 9.52 2.04 10.08
N ALA A 317 10.64 2.19 9.40
CA ALA A 317 11.77 2.99 9.85
C ALA A 317 12.28 3.85 8.70
N GLY A 318 12.87 4.99 9.01
CA GLY A 318 13.48 5.82 7.99
C GLY A 318 14.34 6.92 8.58
N ILE A 319 15.28 7.40 7.78
CA ILE A 319 16.13 8.53 8.07
C ILE A 319 16.25 9.40 6.83
N VAL A 320 16.07 10.70 6.96
CA VAL A 320 16.04 11.62 5.83
C VAL A 320 16.72 12.92 6.19
N TYR A 321 17.60 13.37 5.31
CA TYR A 321 18.00 14.75 5.19
C TYR A 321 17.12 15.45 4.15
N ASN A 322 16.49 16.57 4.48
CA ASN A 322 15.66 17.31 3.54
C ASN A 322 15.71 18.81 3.86
N ASN A 323 16.42 19.59 3.01
CA ASN A 323 16.51 21.04 3.15
C ASN A 323 15.46 21.80 2.28
N ALA A 324 14.40 21.10 1.87
CA ALA A 324 13.35 21.50 0.94
C ALA A 324 13.76 21.50 -0.54
N LYS A 325 15.01 21.79 -0.92
CA LYS A 325 15.49 21.76 -2.31
C LYS A 325 16.13 20.40 -2.64
N TYR A 326 16.98 19.89 -1.77
CA TYR A 326 17.66 18.60 -1.92
C TYR A 326 17.26 17.67 -0.78
N PHE A 327 17.16 16.40 -1.08
CA PHE A 327 16.90 15.39 -0.08
C PHE A 327 17.68 14.10 -0.39
N VAL A 328 18.08 13.42 0.66
CA VAL A 328 18.63 12.08 0.63
C VAL A 328 18.12 11.31 1.84
N GLY A 329 17.84 10.03 1.68
CA GLY A 329 17.33 9.23 2.78
C GLY A 329 17.35 7.74 2.52
N ALA A 330 17.01 7.04 3.59
CA ALA A 330 16.73 5.60 3.57
C ALA A 330 15.44 5.32 4.30
N SER A 331 14.67 4.37 3.84
CA SER A 331 13.44 3.91 4.49
C SER A 331 13.26 2.41 4.36
N LEU A 332 12.72 1.80 5.41
CA LEU A 332 12.39 0.40 5.52
C LEU A 332 10.91 0.27 5.85
N VAL A 333 10.21 -0.58 5.12
CA VAL A 333 8.84 -1.00 5.44
C VAL A 333 8.82 -2.52 5.48
N LEU A 334 8.44 -3.08 6.61
CA LEU A 334 8.33 -4.53 6.83
C LEU A 334 6.89 -4.88 7.22
N HIS A 335 6.38 -5.94 6.63
CA HIS A 335 5.12 -6.57 6.98
C HIS A 335 5.43 -7.98 7.47
N THR A 336 4.92 -8.33 8.65
CA THR A 336 5.01 -9.68 9.21
C THR A 336 3.60 -10.19 9.46
N TYR A 337 3.29 -11.33 8.88
CA TYR A 337 2.02 -12.02 9.00
C TYR A 337 2.26 -13.40 9.58
N ASP A 338 1.51 -13.73 10.61
CA ASP A 338 1.55 -15.04 11.24
C ASP A 338 0.25 -15.80 10.91
N TYR A 339 0.38 -17.02 10.41
CA TYR A 339 -0.74 -17.91 10.10
C TYR A 339 -0.55 -19.21 10.88
N ARG A 340 -1.48 -19.55 11.76
CA ARG A 340 -1.40 -20.74 12.58
C ARG A 340 -2.65 -21.59 12.45
N LYS A 341 -2.41 -22.89 12.30
CA LYS A 341 -3.38 -23.98 12.43
C LYS A 341 -2.80 -25.04 13.39
N PRO A 342 -3.61 -25.97 13.92
CA PRO A 342 -3.13 -26.93 14.92
C PRO A 342 -1.87 -27.71 14.50
N SER A 343 -1.77 -28.09 13.24
CA SER A 343 -0.66 -28.88 12.69
C SER A 343 0.33 -28.09 11.85
N LEU A 344 0.09 -26.78 11.60
CA LEU A 344 0.87 -25.99 10.68
C LEU A 344 0.95 -24.54 11.12
N SER A 345 2.15 -23.99 11.08
CA SER A 345 2.38 -22.53 11.16
C SER A 345 3.12 -22.02 9.94
N VAL A 346 2.76 -20.84 9.49
CA VAL A 346 3.45 -20.12 8.41
C VAL A 346 3.63 -18.68 8.86
N THR A 347 4.87 -18.30 9.16
CA THR A 347 5.23 -16.91 9.39
C THR A 347 5.85 -16.37 8.12
N ASN A 348 5.25 -15.33 7.58
CA ASN A 348 5.73 -14.63 6.39
C ASN A 348 6.13 -13.21 6.74
N SER A 349 7.37 -12.85 6.44
CA SER A 349 7.86 -11.48 6.56
C SER A 349 8.34 -11.00 5.20
N PHE A 350 7.85 -9.84 4.77
CA PHE A 350 8.33 -9.21 3.54
C PHE A 350 8.41 -7.70 3.69
N GLY A 351 9.28 -7.10 2.91
CA GLY A 351 9.45 -5.67 2.97
C GLY A 351 10.34 -5.11 1.87
N THR A 352 10.58 -3.81 1.97
CA THR A 352 11.42 -3.09 1.02
C THR A 352 12.28 -2.09 1.77
N LEU A 353 13.59 -2.20 1.57
CA LEU A 353 14.57 -1.19 1.93
C LEU A 353 14.78 -0.29 0.72
N ARG A 354 14.67 1.03 0.90
CA ARG A 354 14.88 2.05 -0.13
C ARG A 354 15.96 3.00 0.32
N ILE A 355 16.88 3.32 -0.58
CA ILE A 355 17.87 4.39 -0.45
C ILE A 355 17.64 5.32 -1.61
N TYR A 356 17.45 6.59 -1.36
CA TYR A 356 17.06 7.53 -2.41
C TYR A 356 17.73 8.89 -2.23
N ALA A 357 17.92 9.57 -3.37
CA ALA A 357 18.35 10.95 -3.41
C ALA A 357 17.57 11.71 -4.48
N GLY A 358 17.29 12.98 -4.26
CA GLY A 358 16.54 13.75 -5.21
C GLY A 358 16.60 15.26 -4.94
N PHE A 359 15.97 15.98 -5.84
CA PHE A 359 15.86 17.41 -5.71
C PHE A 359 14.51 17.93 -6.19
N ASN A 360 14.09 19.02 -5.57
CA ASN A 360 12.88 19.74 -5.89
C ASN A 360 13.20 20.98 -6.71
N PHE A 361 12.43 21.25 -7.74
CA PHE A 361 12.60 22.40 -8.61
C PHE A 361 11.26 23.00 -9.01
N TRP A 362 11.29 24.18 -9.65
CA TRP A 362 10.13 24.99 -9.98
C TRP A 362 9.33 25.38 -8.72
N LYS A 363 9.86 26.37 -8.00
CA LYS A 363 9.24 26.92 -6.79
C LYS A 363 7.83 27.46 -7.08
N ARG A 364 6.89 27.18 -6.20
CA ARG A 364 5.54 27.74 -6.25
C ARG A 364 5.60 29.25 -6.05
N LYS A 365 4.88 29.98 -6.90
CA LYS A 365 4.64 31.42 -6.73
C LYS A 365 3.62 31.63 -5.62
#